data_f4ef4ca92a9e9040d2c5c7bfd83ff1b9
#
_entry.id   f4ef4ca92a9e9040d2c5c7bfd83ff1b9
#
_cell.length_a   1.000
_cell.length_b   1.000
_cell.length_c   1.000
_cell.angle_alpha   90.00
_cell.angle_beta   90.00
_cell.angle_gamma   90.00
#
_symmetry.space_group_name_H-M   'P 1'
#
loop_
_entity.id
_entity.type
_entity.pdbx_description
1 polymer ?
#
loop_
_entity_poly.entity_id
_entity_poly.type
_entity_poly.pdbx_seq_one_letter_code
_entity_poly.pdbx_strand_id
1 'polypeptide(L)'
;MSKDEMNCAAPKKIALIKLEFMQASTTELPFLLEKYKTDERSGVITICNQYRSKTESLEKELQRLAVMKQYENKYQEYEYICGIDEVGRGPLAGPVIACAVILPKDCNILYINDSKQLSEKRREELYDEIITAAVAFGIGSVPPNQIDEMNILQATYEAMRKAIGNMSVKPDLLLNDAVTIPGVDIKQIPIIKGDAKSISIAAASIVAKVTRDRMMIAYDKIFPQYDFAGNKGYGSAKHIEAIKEYGLTPIHRRSFVKNFI
;
A
#
# COMPACT_ATOMS: atom_id res chain seq x y z
N MET A 1 43.88 6.58 -56.55
CA MET A 1 42.47 6.84 -56.16
C MET A 1 42.00 5.62 -55.36
N SER A 2 42.15 5.66 -54.06
CA SER A 2 41.70 4.63 -53.14
C SER A 2 40.22 4.83 -52.90
N LYS A 3 39.40 3.82 -53.21
CA LYS A 3 38.00 3.74 -52.77
C LYS A 3 38.02 3.32 -51.31
N ASP A 4 37.66 4.24 -50.41
CA ASP A 4 37.32 3.92 -49.03
C ASP A 4 36.10 2.99 -49.06
N GLU A 5 36.34 1.71 -48.81
CA GLU A 5 35.29 0.75 -48.52
C GLU A 5 34.68 1.12 -47.16
N MET A 6 33.57 1.87 -47.17
CA MET A 6 32.69 1.96 -46.01
C MET A 6 32.19 0.54 -45.71
N ASN A 7 32.81 -0.08 -44.73
CA ASN A 7 32.40 -1.38 -44.17
C ASN A 7 31.05 -1.20 -43.45
N CYS A 8 29.97 -1.27 -44.23
CA CYS A 8 28.62 -1.20 -43.70
C CYS A 8 28.32 -2.55 -43.05
N ALA A 9 28.62 -2.68 -41.76
CA ALA A 9 28.29 -3.88 -41.00
C ALA A 9 26.79 -4.15 -41.11
N ALA A 10 26.42 -5.40 -41.43
CA ALA A 10 25.02 -5.79 -41.60
C ALA A 10 24.21 -5.36 -40.36
N PRO A 11 23.02 -4.81 -40.55
CA PRO A 11 22.22 -4.29 -39.45
C PRO A 11 21.91 -5.40 -38.41
N LYS A 12 22.18 -5.12 -37.16
CA LYS A 12 22.00 -6.08 -36.04
C LYS A 12 20.56 -6.66 -36.05
N LYS A 13 20.44 -7.99 -35.87
CA LYS A 13 19.12 -8.66 -35.86
C LYS A 13 18.22 -8.08 -34.77
N ILE A 14 16.92 -7.88 -35.04
CA ILE A 14 15.93 -7.30 -34.10
C ILE A 14 15.90 -8.09 -32.80
N ALA A 15 16.00 -9.43 -32.84
CA ALA A 15 16.04 -10.28 -31.64
C ALA A 15 17.22 -9.94 -30.71
N LEU A 16 18.40 -9.60 -31.28
CA LEU A 16 19.59 -9.21 -30.51
C LEU A 16 19.41 -7.79 -29.91
N ILE A 17 18.75 -6.88 -30.64
CA ILE A 17 18.41 -5.55 -30.11
C ILE A 17 17.44 -5.67 -28.93
N LYS A 18 16.41 -6.53 -29.05
CA LYS A 18 15.48 -6.80 -27.95
C LYS A 18 16.20 -7.33 -26.72
N LEU A 19 17.19 -8.21 -26.92
CA LEU A 19 17.99 -8.76 -25.82
C LEU A 19 18.84 -7.68 -25.13
N GLU A 20 19.46 -6.74 -25.91
CA GLU A 20 20.17 -5.59 -25.33
C GLU A 20 19.27 -4.77 -24.42
N PHE A 21 18.05 -4.43 -24.88
CA PHE A 21 17.09 -3.69 -24.06
C PHE A 21 16.62 -4.47 -22.83
N MET A 22 16.50 -5.79 -22.92
CA MET A 22 16.10 -6.63 -21.78
C MET A 22 17.18 -6.73 -20.70
N GLN A 23 18.45 -6.68 -21.10
CA GLN A 23 19.60 -6.80 -20.20
C GLN A 23 20.10 -5.45 -19.68
N ALA A 24 19.68 -4.35 -20.30
CA ALA A 24 20.13 -3.02 -19.94
C ALA A 24 19.60 -2.59 -18.56
N SER A 25 20.47 -2.01 -17.76
CA SER A 25 20.11 -1.30 -16.54
C SER A 25 19.31 -0.03 -16.85
N THR A 26 18.64 0.53 -15.85
CA THR A 26 17.89 1.79 -15.98
C THR A 26 18.78 2.95 -16.50
N THR A 27 20.06 2.96 -16.11
CA THR A 27 21.03 3.98 -16.54
C THR A 27 21.50 3.80 -17.98
N GLU A 28 21.44 2.59 -18.54
CA GLU A 28 21.85 2.29 -19.91
C GLU A 28 20.71 2.47 -20.92
N LEU A 29 19.45 2.40 -20.49
CA LEU A 29 18.29 2.54 -21.38
C LEU A 29 18.29 3.83 -22.21
N PRO A 30 18.60 5.03 -21.68
CA PRO A 30 18.66 6.26 -22.48
C PRO A 30 19.68 6.18 -23.60
N PHE A 31 20.85 5.58 -23.38
CA PHE A 31 21.89 5.39 -24.41
C PHE A 31 21.43 4.42 -25.51
N LEU A 32 20.73 3.36 -25.18
CA LEU A 32 20.17 2.43 -26.16
C LEU A 32 19.04 3.09 -26.98
N LEU A 33 18.17 3.86 -26.34
CA LEU A 33 17.12 4.61 -27.04
C LEU A 33 17.69 5.61 -28.04
N GLU A 34 18.76 6.32 -27.68
CA GLU A 34 19.45 7.24 -28.61
C GLU A 34 20.18 6.48 -29.71
N LYS A 35 20.88 5.36 -29.41
CA LYS A 35 21.57 4.50 -30.38
C LYS A 35 20.64 3.99 -31.47
N TYR A 36 19.40 3.63 -31.17
CA TYR A 36 18.44 3.07 -32.13
C TYR A 36 17.41 4.07 -32.61
N LYS A 37 17.55 5.36 -32.32
CA LYS A 37 16.59 6.42 -32.64
C LYS A 37 16.31 6.57 -34.15
N THR A 38 17.33 6.32 -34.98
CA THR A 38 17.25 6.45 -36.44
C THR A 38 16.99 5.13 -37.16
N ASP A 39 16.76 4.05 -36.43
CA ASP A 39 16.46 2.74 -37.02
C ASP A 39 15.01 2.67 -37.46
N GLU A 40 14.75 2.65 -38.76
CA GLU A 40 13.39 2.71 -39.33
C GLU A 40 12.65 1.37 -39.36
N ARG A 41 13.29 0.29 -38.91
CA ARG A 41 12.65 -1.03 -38.88
C ARG A 41 11.51 -1.05 -37.83
N SER A 42 10.32 -1.43 -38.27
CA SER A 42 9.10 -1.41 -37.43
C SER A 42 9.27 -2.15 -36.10
N GLY A 43 9.96 -3.31 -36.11
CA GLY A 43 10.25 -4.07 -34.90
C GLY A 43 11.17 -3.34 -33.91
N VAL A 44 12.15 -2.54 -34.39
CA VAL A 44 13.05 -1.73 -33.55
C VAL A 44 12.28 -0.54 -32.98
N ILE A 45 11.49 0.15 -33.81
CA ILE A 45 10.62 1.25 -33.37
C ILE A 45 9.68 0.79 -32.25
N THR A 46 9.08 -0.39 -32.40
CA THR A 46 8.19 -0.97 -31.37
C THR A 46 8.93 -1.19 -30.05
N ILE A 47 10.14 -1.76 -30.10
CA ILE A 47 10.98 -1.97 -28.90
C ILE A 47 11.32 -0.62 -28.26
N CYS A 48 11.81 0.35 -29.03
CA CYS A 48 12.15 1.68 -28.52
C CYS A 48 10.96 2.37 -27.86
N ASN A 49 9.77 2.34 -28.49
CA ASN A 49 8.56 2.94 -27.93
C ASN A 49 8.13 2.27 -26.63
N GLN A 50 8.21 0.92 -26.56
CA GLN A 50 7.89 0.18 -25.34
C GLN A 50 8.81 0.58 -24.17
N TYR A 51 10.12 0.64 -24.40
CA TYR A 51 11.07 0.99 -23.34
C TYR A 51 11.03 2.47 -22.98
N ARG A 52 10.79 3.37 -23.96
CA ARG A 52 10.56 4.80 -23.69
C ARG A 52 9.36 5.01 -22.78
N SER A 53 8.22 4.42 -23.12
CA SER A 53 7.01 4.49 -22.28
C SER A 53 7.24 3.94 -20.87
N LYS A 54 8.00 2.84 -20.74
CA LYS A 54 8.35 2.26 -19.45
C LYS A 54 9.25 3.20 -18.63
N THR A 55 10.24 3.82 -19.24
CA THR A 55 11.14 4.79 -18.58
C THR A 55 10.37 6.03 -18.14
N GLU A 56 9.54 6.61 -19.01
CA GLU A 56 8.70 7.77 -18.68
C GLU A 56 7.71 7.46 -17.54
N SER A 57 7.14 6.25 -17.53
CA SER A 57 6.24 5.81 -16.45
C SER A 57 6.98 5.67 -15.11
N LEU A 58 8.20 5.13 -15.13
CA LEU A 58 9.04 5.03 -13.94
C LEU A 58 9.46 6.41 -13.41
N GLU A 59 9.84 7.33 -14.29
CA GLU A 59 10.20 8.70 -13.92
C GLU A 59 9.02 9.42 -13.26
N LYS A 60 7.82 9.30 -13.82
CA LYS A 60 6.59 9.86 -13.22
C LYS A 60 6.32 9.26 -11.85
N GLU A 61 6.52 7.96 -11.69
CA GLU A 61 6.34 7.29 -10.40
C GLU A 61 7.36 7.74 -9.35
N LEU A 62 8.63 7.88 -9.74
CA LEU A 62 9.67 8.41 -8.85
C LEU A 62 9.37 9.85 -8.41
N GLN A 63 8.88 10.70 -9.32
CA GLN A 63 8.43 12.05 -8.98
C GLN A 63 7.24 12.03 -8.01
N ARG A 64 6.24 11.17 -8.26
CA ARG A 64 5.10 10.99 -7.36
C ARG A 64 5.54 10.53 -5.97
N LEU A 65 6.45 9.55 -5.92
CA LEU A 65 6.99 9.04 -4.67
C LEU A 65 7.78 10.11 -3.90
N ALA A 66 8.55 10.95 -4.60
CA ALA A 66 9.25 12.07 -3.97
C ALA A 66 8.27 13.07 -3.31
N VAL A 67 7.11 13.31 -3.93
CA VAL A 67 6.04 14.11 -3.32
C VAL A 67 5.43 13.41 -2.10
N MET A 68 5.21 12.11 -2.15
CA MET A 68 4.70 11.34 -1.00
C MET A 68 5.67 11.29 0.18
N LYS A 69 6.96 11.52 -0.03
CA LYS A 69 7.97 11.59 1.04
C LYS A 69 8.13 12.97 1.67
N GLN A 70 7.29 13.94 1.31
CA GLN A 70 7.44 15.33 1.76
C GLN A 70 7.43 15.49 3.28
N TYR A 71 6.65 14.69 4.01
CA TYR A 71 6.59 14.76 5.47
C TYR A 71 7.78 14.07 6.10
N GLU A 72 8.19 12.90 5.61
CA GLU A 72 9.38 12.21 6.05
C GLU A 72 10.62 13.07 5.83
N ASN A 73 10.73 13.72 4.67
CA ASN A 73 11.83 14.64 4.35
C ASN A 73 11.79 15.90 5.22
N LYS A 74 10.61 16.43 5.51
CA LYS A 74 10.45 17.62 6.38
C LYS A 74 10.90 17.38 7.81
N TYR A 75 10.76 16.16 8.31
CA TYR A 75 11.07 15.75 9.67
C TYR A 75 12.27 14.79 9.73
N GLN A 76 13.20 14.89 8.77
CA GLN A 76 14.36 14.00 8.64
C GLN A 76 15.33 14.01 9.85
N GLU A 77 15.20 14.97 10.76
CA GLU A 77 15.94 15.04 12.03
C GLU A 77 15.53 13.93 13.00
N TYR A 78 14.31 13.34 12.85
CA TYR A 78 13.88 12.19 13.63
C TYR A 78 14.43 10.90 13.03
N GLU A 79 14.92 9.98 13.90
CA GLU A 79 15.49 8.71 13.44
C GLU A 79 14.38 7.74 13.01
N TYR A 80 13.32 7.60 13.81
CA TYR A 80 12.24 6.63 13.61
C TYR A 80 10.90 7.33 13.40
N ILE A 81 10.64 7.71 12.15
CA ILE A 81 9.35 8.29 11.72
C ILE A 81 8.38 7.14 11.45
N CYS A 82 7.27 7.13 12.16
CA CYS A 82 6.25 6.09 12.07
C CYS A 82 4.97 6.61 11.43
N GLY A 83 4.51 5.97 10.37
CA GLY A 83 3.18 6.16 9.82
C GLY A 83 2.15 5.30 10.53
N ILE A 84 0.95 5.85 10.79
CA ILE A 84 -0.16 5.14 11.44
C ILE A 84 -1.43 5.36 10.64
N ASP A 85 -2.15 4.25 10.39
CA ASP A 85 -3.48 4.26 9.79
C ASP A 85 -4.34 3.13 10.35
N GLU A 86 -5.67 3.21 10.16
CA GLU A 86 -6.62 2.22 10.60
C GLU A 86 -7.56 1.76 9.48
N VAL A 87 -8.14 0.60 9.67
CA VAL A 87 -9.16 0.02 8.80
C VAL A 87 -10.28 -0.64 9.61
N GLY A 88 -11.46 -0.65 9.04
CA GLY A 88 -12.57 -1.38 9.64
C GLY A 88 -13.39 -0.58 10.65
N ARG A 89 -13.47 0.75 10.51
CA ARG A 89 -14.37 1.57 11.37
C ARG A 89 -15.83 1.41 11.02
N GLY A 90 -16.18 1.37 9.72
CA GLY A 90 -17.57 1.34 9.24
C GLY A 90 -18.26 -0.02 9.10
N PRO A 91 -17.59 -1.19 9.06
CA PRO A 91 -18.25 -2.49 8.93
C PRO A 91 -19.17 -2.84 10.09
N LEU A 92 -20.20 -3.66 9.79
CA LEU A 92 -21.15 -4.24 10.75
C LEU A 92 -20.53 -5.42 11.52
N ALA A 93 -19.46 -6.02 11.01
CA ALA A 93 -18.80 -7.17 11.60
C ALA A 93 -17.27 -7.07 11.49
N GLY A 94 -16.58 -7.78 12.39
CA GLY A 94 -15.13 -7.85 12.46
C GLY A 94 -14.50 -6.72 13.28
N PRO A 95 -13.18 -6.83 13.56
CA PRO A 95 -12.45 -5.88 14.38
C PRO A 95 -12.17 -4.57 13.65
N VAL A 96 -11.82 -3.51 14.39
CA VAL A 96 -11.01 -2.40 13.90
C VAL A 96 -9.55 -2.77 14.06
N ILE A 97 -8.75 -2.53 13.01
CA ILE A 97 -7.31 -2.82 12.97
C ILE A 97 -6.58 -1.51 12.70
N ALA A 98 -5.53 -1.24 13.46
CA ALA A 98 -4.56 -0.19 13.15
C ALA A 98 -3.18 -0.81 12.92
N CYS A 99 -2.39 -0.16 12.09
CA CYS A 99 -0.99 -0.50 11.89
C CYS A 99 -0.11 0.73 12.09
N ALA A 100 1.08 0.49 12.65
CA ALA A 100 2.16 1.45 12.81
C ALA A 100 3.37 0.90 12.05
N VAL A 101 3.99 1.69 11.16
CA VAL A 101 5.11 1.26 10.31
C VAL A 101 6.21 2.30 10.31
N ILE A 102 7.45 1.87 10.57
CA ILE A 102 8.68 2.66 10.36
C ILE A 102 9.37 2.11 9.12
N LEU A 103 9.48 2.92 8.07
CA LEU A 103 10.25 2.60 6.88
C LEU A 103 11.69 3.15 6.99
N PRO A 104 12.68 2.55 6.31
CA PRO A 104 14.00 3.15 6.15
C PRO A 104 13.92 4.53 5.46
N LYS A 105 14.79 5.46 5.82
CA LYS A 105 14.80 6.83 5.23
C LYS A 105 14.98 6.84 3.71
N ASP A 106 15.75 5.90 3.18
CA ASP A 106 16.01 5.71 1.76
C ASP A 106 15.02 4.77 1.05
N CYS A 107 13.98 4.32 1.76
CA CYS A 107 12.97 3.41 1.23
C CYS A 107 12.31 3.96 -0.05
N ASN A 108 12.22 3.13 -1.09
CA ASN A 108 11.63 3.47 -2.39
C ASN A 108 10.68 2.35 -2.87
N ILE A 109 9.62 2.09 -2.11
CA ILE A 109 8.58 1.14 -2.51
C ILE A 109 7.74 1.79 -3.61
N LEU A 110 7.90 1.32 -4.85
CA LEU A 110 7.22 1.87 -6.02
C LEU A 110 5.73 1.50 -6.01
N TYR A 111 4.92 2.46 -6.50
CA TYR A 111 3.46 2.32 -6.64
C TYR A 111 2.70 2.15 -5.33
N ILE A 112 3.33 2.39 -4.18
CA ILE A 112 2.62 2.51 -2.91
C ILE A 112 1.62 3.67 -2.98
N ASN A 113 0.39 3.47 -2.49
CA ASN A 113 -0.69 4.45 -2.56
C ASN A 113 -1.75 4.14 -1.49
N ASP A 114 -2.75 5.01 -1.34
CA ASP A 114 -3.98 4.72 -0.59
C ASP A 114 -4.49 3.30 -0.92
N SER A 115 -4.64 2.48 0.10
CA SER A 115 -5.00 1.05 -0.03
C SER A 115 -6.31 0.81 -0.79
N LYS A 116 -7.23 1.80 -0.79
CA LYS A 116 -8.53 1.73 -1.48
C LYS A 116 -8.39 1.92 -3.00
N GLN A 117 -7.29 2.54 -3.46
CA GLN A 117 -7.01 2.74 -4.88
C GLN A 117 -6.25 1.58 -5.53
N LEU A 118 -5.80 0.62 -4.74
CA LEU A 118 -5.03 -0.53 -5.19
C LEU A 118 -5.94 -1.75 -5.40
N SER A 119 -5.63 -2.57 -6.41
CA SER A 119 -6.24 -3.90 -6.53
C SER A 119 -5.81 -4.80 -5.37
N GLU A 120 -6.61 -5.83 -5.04
CA GLU A 120 -6.29 -6.79 -3.98
C GLU A 120 -4.92 -7.44 -4.22
N LYS A 121 -4.66 -7.90 -5.44
CA LYS A 121 -3.36 -8.48 -5.83
C LYS A 121 -2.21 -7.51 -5.55
N ARG A 122 -2.34 -6.23 -5.95
CA ARG A 122 -1.27 -5.26 -5.74
C ARG A 122 -1.07 -4.92 -4.27
N ARG A 123 -2.15 -4.89 -3.47
CA ARG A 123 -2.03 -4.73 -2.01
C ARG A 123 -1.26 -5.88 -1.36
N GLU A 124 -1.53 -7.13 -1.77
CA GLU A 124 -0.81 -8.30 -1.25
C GLU A 124 0.68 -8.25 -1.61
N GLU A 125 1.03 -7.91 -2.86
CA GLU A 125 2.43 -7.72 -3.28
C GLU A 125 3.13 -6.64 -2.46
N LEU A 126 2.49 -5.49 -2.30
CA LEU A 126 3.03 -4.38 -1.51
C LEU A 126 3.11 -4.69 -0.02
N TYR A 127 2.17 -5.47 0.53
CA TYR A 127 2.23 -5.93 1.91
C TYR A 127 3.54 -6.68 2.18
N ASP A 128 3.88 -7.66 1.34
CA ASP A 128 5.10 -8.45 1.49
C ASP A 128 6.36 -7.58 1.34
N GLU A 129 6.35 -6.64 0.38
CA GLU A 129 7.44 -5.68 0.18
C GLU A 129 7.62 -4.75 1.40
N ILE A 130 6.52 -4.20 1.95
CA ILE A 130 6.53 -3.33 3.14
C ILE A 130 7.07 -4.08 4.36
N ILE A 131 6.54 -5.27 4.66
CA ILE A 131 6.95 -6.06 5.83
C ILE A 131 8.44 -6.45 5.75
N THR A 132 8.93 -6.73 4.55
CA THR A 132 10.34 -7.07 4.31
C THR A 132 11.26 -5.86 4.47
N ALA A 133 10.81 -4.68 4.02
CA ALA A 133 11.62 -3.46 4.04
C ALA A 133 11.55 -2.70 5.38
N ALA A 134 10.47 -2.85 6.15
CA ALA A 134 10.24 -2.06 7.36
C ALA A 134 11.32 -2.28 8.43
N VAL A 135 11.78 -1.18 9.05
CA VAL A 135 12.63 -1.22 10.25
C VAL A 135 11.88 -1.86 11.41
N ALA A 136 10.60 -1.49 11.55
CA ALA A 136 9.69 -2.08 12.51
C ALA A 136 8.25 -1.83 12.07
N PHE A 137 7.35 -2.72 12.46
CA PHE A 137 5.92 -2.50 12.36
C PHE A 137 5.20 -3.11 13.56
N GLY A 138 4.01 -2.62 13.84
CA GLY A 138 3.15 -3.16 14.88
C GLY A 138 1.70 -3.10 14.45
N ILE A 139 0.92 -4.13 14.82
CA ILE A 139 -0.50 -4.24 14.50
C ILE A 139 -1.28 -4.24 15.81
N GLY A 140 -2.31 -3.41 15.88
CA GLY A 140 -3.27 -3.36 16.97
C GLY A 140 -4.67 -3.72 16.51
N SER A 141 -5.37 -4.51 17.30
CA SER A 141 -6.73 -4.96 17.02
C SER A 141 -7.64 -4.76 18.20
N VAL A 142 -8.86 -4.30 17.93
CA VAL A 142 -9.93 -4.21 18.93
C VAL A 142 -11.15 -4.98 18.41
N PRO A 143 -11.61 -6.02 19.15
CA PRO A 143 -12.69 -6.88 18.71
C PRO A 143 -14.07 -6.21 18.84
N PRO A 144 -15.10 -6.76 18.17
CA PRO A 144 -16.46 -6.21 18.15
C PRO A 144 -17.09 -5.92 19.51
N ASN A 145 -16.94 -6.81 20.50
CA ASN A 145 -17.47 -6.60 21.83
C ASN A 145 -16.89 -5.35 22.52
N GLN A 146 -15.58 -5.13 22.40
CA GLN A 146 -14.94 -3.91 22.94
C GLN A 146 -15.34 -2.66 22.15
N ILE A 147 -15.57 -2.77 20.82
CA ILE A 147 -16.12 -1.67 20.02
C ILE A 147 -17.49 -1.26 20.55
N ASP A 148 -18.36 -2.22 20.87
CA ASP A 148 -19.70 -1.98 21.41
C ASP A 148 -19.67 -1.32 22.81
N GLU A 149 -18.68 -1.65 23.63
CA GLU A 149 -18.49 -1.11 24.99
C GLU A 149 -17.96 0.35 24.96
N MET A 150 -16.93 0.64 24.15
CA MET A 150 -16.22 1.92 24.22
C MET A 150 -16.54 2.89 23.08
N ASN A 151 -17.32 2.50 22.08
CA ASN A 151 -17.57 3.11 20.77
C ASN A 151 -16.39 3.02 19.79
N ILE A 152 -16.69 3.25 18.49
CA ILE A 152 -15.71 3.06 17.42
C ILE A 152 -14.53 4.05 17.48
N LEU A 153 -14.74 5.29 17.94
CA LEU A 153 -13.66 6.27 18.04
C LEU A 153 -12.63 5.85 19.09
N GLN A 154 -13.08 5.48 20.28
CA GLN A 154 -12.20 5.02 21.35
C GLN A 154 -11.53 3.69 21.00
N ALA A 155 -12.27 2.78 20.35
CA ALA A 155 -11.71 1.53 19.83
C ALA A 155 -10.62 1.75 18.77
N THR A 156 -10.79 2.76 17.91
CA THR A 156 -9.76 3.15 16.93
C THR A 156 -8.48 3.63 17.64
N TYR A 157 -8.62 4.54 18.60
CA TYR A 157 -7.47 5.02 19.39
C TYR A 157 -6.79 3.88 20.17
N GLU A 158 -7.56 2.95 20.71
CA GLU A 158 -7.02 1.78 21.40
C GLU A 158 -6.26 0.85 20.43
N ALA A 159 -6.79 0.61 19.24
CA ALA A 159 -6.09 -0.14 18.20
C ALA A 159 -4.76 0.53 17.82
N MET A 160 -4.74 1.85 17.67
CA MET A 160 -3.53 2.62 17.37
C MET A 160 -2.50 2.54 18.50
N ARG A 161 -2.93 2.68 19.78
CA ARG A 161 -2.02 2.51 20.93
C ARG A 161 -1.42 1.11 20.99
N LYS A 162 -2.24 0.06 20.76
CA LYS A 162 -1.76 -1.33 20.66
C LYS A 162 -0.77 -1.50 19.51
N ALA A 163 -1.03 -0.89 18.35
CA ALA A 163 -0.11 -0.94 17.21
C ALA A 163 1.26 -0.35 17.59
N ILE A 164 1.29 0.83 18.19
CA ILE A 164 2.53 1.46 18.68
C ILE A 164 3.22 0.60 19.74
N GLY A 165 2.46 0.06 20.70
CA GLY A 165 2.99 -0.78 21.79
C GLY A 165 3.56 -2.12 21.33
N ASN A 166 3.10 -2.64 20.19
CA ASN A 166 3.56 -3.89 19.59
C ASN A 166 4.78 -3.74 18.66
N MET A 167 5.29 -2.52 18.50
CA MET A 167 6.49 -2.30 17.69
C MET A 167 7.77 -2.75 18.43
N SER A 168 8.70 -3.35 17.68
CA SER A 168 10.03 -3.74 18.20
C SER A 168 10.98 -2.55 18.38
N VAL A 169 10.71 -1.44 17.69
CA VAL A 169 11.46 -0.17 17.80
C VAL A 169 10.47 0.93 18.17
N LYS A 170 10.81 1.74 19.21
CA LYS A 170 9.98 2.86 19.64
C LYS A 170 10.12 4.02 18.64
N PRO A 171 9.01 4.55 18.08
CA PRO A 171 9.07 5.71 17.20
C PRO A 171 9.41 7.01 17.94
N ASP A 172 10.07 7.94 17.23
CA ASP A 172 10.39 9.29 17.72
C ASP A 172 9.36 10.32 17.25
N LEU A 173 8.71 10.05 16.14
CA LEU A 173 7.67 10.88 15.55
C LEU A 173 6.58 10.00 14.94
N LEU A 174 5.31 10.40 15.14
CA LEU A 174 4.16 9.76 14.52
C LEU A 174 3.55 10.66 13.44
N LEU A 175 3.35 10.12 12.26
CA LEU A 175 2.55 10.67 11.18
C LEU A 175 1.22 9.91 11.15
N ASN A 176 0.12 10.55 11.52
CA ASN A 176 -1.17 9.88 11.68
C ASN A 176 -2.12 10.32 10.57
N ASP A 177 -2.95 9.41 10.03
CA ASP A 177 -4.03 9.81 9.14
C ASP A 177 -5.13 10.55 9.95
N ALA A 178 -5.20 11.87 9.74
CA ALA A 178 -6.21 12.83 10.22
C ALA A 178 -6.45 12.93 11.74
N VAL A 179 -5.78 12.13 12.61
CA VAL A 179 -6.09 12.11 14.05
C VAL A 179 -4.87 12.35 14.93
N THR A 180 -5.11 12.85 16.14
CA THR A 180 -4.14 12.80 17.24
C THR A 180 -4.60 11.74 18.23
N ILE A 181 -3.71 10.81 18.59
CA ILE A 181 -4.00 9.66 19.44
C ILE A 181 -3.86 10.08 20.90
N PRO A 182 -4.95 10.07 21.70
CA PRO A 182 -4.86 10.44 23.11
C PRO A 182 -4.02 9.44 23.93
N GLY A 183 -3.28 9.94 24.93
CA GLY A 183 -2.50 9.11 25.86
C GLY A 183 -1.22 8.54 25.26
N VAL A 184 -0.71 9.09 24.14
CA VAL A 184 0.56 8.75 23.54
C VAL A 184 1.52 9.93 23.68
N ASP A 185 2.59 9.74 24.46
CA ASP A 185 3.63 10.74 24.74
C ASP A 185 4.77 10.64 23.72
N ILE A 186 4.41 10.76 22.44
CA ILE A 186 5.32 10.87 21.30
C ILE A 186 4.79 12.02 20.46
N LYS A 187 5.68 12.84 19.88
CA LYS A 187 5.25 13.92 19.00
C LYS A 187 4.42 13.39 17.84
N GLN A 188 3.28 14.02 17.56
CA GLN A 188 2.32 13.58 16.54
C GLN A 188 2.06 14.69 15.52
N ILE A 189 1.97 14.32 14.26
CA ILE A 189 1.60 15.18 13.13
C ILE A 189 0.38 14.56 12.46
N PRO A 190 -0.84 15.07 12.71
CA PRO A 190 -2.03 14.62 11.99
C PRO A 190 -2.03 15.19 10.56
N ILE A 191 -2.24 14.32 9.57
CA ILE A 191 -2.20 14.65 8.15
C ILE A 191 -3.51 14.23 7.51
N ILE A 192 -4.31 15.20 7.09
CA ILE A 192 -5.58 14.92 6.39
C ILE A 192 -5.28 14.24 5.04
N LYS A 193 -5.87 13.07 4.81
CA LYS A 193 -5.57 12.17 3.69
C LYS A 193 -4.08 11.79 3.69
N GLY A 194 -3.60 11.37 4.84
CA GLY A 194 -2.20 11.03 5.05
C GLY A 194 -1.75 9.84 4.19
N ASP A 195 -2.62 8.87 3.99
CA ASP A 195 -2.43 7.72 3.11
C ASP A 195 -2.08 8.05 1.65
N ALA A 196 -2.50 9.24 1.17
CA ALA A 196 -2.14 9.77 -0.15
C ALA A 196 -0.92 10.73 -0.12
N LYS A 197 -0.39 11.11 1.04
CA LYS A 197 0.59 12.19 1.20
C LYS A 197 1.88 11.79 1.94
N SER A 198 1.88 10.66 2.61
CA SER A 198 3.02 10.11 3.37
C SER A 198 3.21 8.65 3.01
N ILE A 199 4.43 8.29 2.62
CA ILE A 199 4.76 6.89 2.29
C ILE A 199 4.60 5.97 3.51
N SER A 200 4.90 6.48 4.71
CA SER A 200 4.80 5.71 5.95
C SER A 200 3.34 5.45 6.33
N ILE A 201 2.45 6.44 6.16
CA ILE A 201 1.01 6.25 6.38
C ILE A 201 0.41 5.32 5.33
N ALA A 202 0.79 5.46 4.04
CA ALA A 202 0.35 4.55 2.98
C ALA A 202 0.77 3.10 3.26
N ALA A 203 1.99 2.89 3.76
CA ALA A 203 2.46 1.57 4.19
C ALA A 203 1.60 1.00 5.33
N ALA A 204 1.31 1.81 6.37
CA ALA A 204 0.45 1.42 7.47
C ALA A 204 -0.98 1.07 6.99
N SER A 205 -1.55 1.87 6.07
CA SER A 205 -2.84 1.64 5.44
C SER A 205 -2.93 0.29 4.75
N ILE A 206 -1.92 -0.04 3.91
CA ILE A 206 -1.86 -1.31 3.20
C ILE A 206 -1.74 -2.48 4.17
N VAL A 207 -0.84 -2.40 5.15
CA VAL A 207 -0.63 -3.49 6.13
C VAL A 207 -1.89 -3.71 6.97
N ALA A 208 -2.52 -2.66 7.46
CA ALA A 208 -3.78 -2.76 8.19
C ALA A 208 -4.88 -3.39 7.33
N LYS A 209 -5.03 -2.93 6.07
CA LYS A 209 -6.05 -3.41 5.12
C LYS A 209 -5.89 -4.88 4.79
N VAL A 210 -4.70 -5.31 4.40
CA VAL A 210 -4.41 -6.73 4.06
C VAL A 210 -4.62 -7.62 5.29
N THR A 211 -4.13 -7.21 6.45
CA THR A 211 -4.31 -7.95 7.69
C THR A 211 -5.79 -8.17 8.00
N ARG A 212 -6.60 -7.10 7.93
CA ARG A 212 -8.04 -7.21 8.20
C ARG A 212 -8.76 -8.05 7.15
N ASP A 213 -8.45 -7.87 5.88
CA ASP A 213 -9.10 -8.61 4.80
C ASP A 213 -8.83 -10.12 4.92
N ARG A 214 -7.59 -10.53 5.25
CA ARG A 214 -7.24 -11.92 5.54
C ARG A 214 -8.03 -12.49 6.74
N MET A 215 -8.22 -11.69 7.80
CA MET A 215 -9.07 -12.10 8.94
C MET A 215 -10.52 -12.29 8.53
N MET A 216 -11.09 -11.40 7.71
CA MET A 216 -12.48 -11.52 7.26
C MET A 216 -12.66 -12.73 6.33
N ILE A 217 -11.68 -13.05 5.48
CA ILE A 217 -11.67 -14.28 4.68
C ILE A 217 -11.61 -15.53 5.58
N ALA A 218 -10.87 -15.48 6.68
CA ALA A 218 -10.85 -16.59 7.64
C ALA A 218 -12.21 -16.74 8.37
N TYR A 219 -12.86 -15.65 8.72
CA TYR A 219 -14.22 -15.68 9.30
C TYR A 219 -15.27 -16.20 8.32
N ASP A 220 -15.12 -15.96 7.03
CA ASP A 220 -16.03 -16.49 6.01
C ASP A 220 -16.09 -18.01 6.00
N LYS A 221 -14.95 -18.68 6.26
CA LYS A 221 -14.89 -20.14 6.38
C LYS A 221 -15.68 -20.68 7.58
N ILE A 222 -15.83 -19.87 8.63
CA ILE A 222 -16.57 -20.22 9.84
C ILE A 222 -18.05 -19.86 9.70
N PHE A 223 -18.35 -18.77 9.00
CA PHE A 223 -19.70 -18.22 8.84
C PHE A 223 -20.01 -17.96 7.34
N PRO A 224 -20.04 -19.01 6.49
CA PRO A 224 -20.09 -18.84 5.03
C PRO A 224 -21.35 -18.15 4.51
N GLN A 225 -22.46 -18.17 5.29
CA GLN A 225 -23.74 -17.55 4.91
C GLN A 225 -23.68 -16.01 4.87
N TYR A 226 -22.68 -15.36 5.49
CA TYR A 226 -22.58 -13.90 5.57
C TYR A 226 -21.71 -13.27 4.47
N ASP A 227 -20.99 -14.05 3.66
CA ASP A 227 -20.13 -13.59 2.57
C ASP A 227 -19.03 -12.59 3.03
N PHE A 228 -18.41 -12.87 4.19
CA PHE A 228 -17.37 -12.00 4.73
C PHE A 228 -16.13 -11.90 3.84
N ALA A 229 -15.87 -12.93 3.02
CA ALA A 229 -14.82 -12.89 2.00
C ALA A 229 -15.10 -11.86 0.91
N GLY A 230 -16.36 -11.66 0.55
CA GLY A 230 -16.78 -10.65 -0.43
C GLY A 230 -16.90 -9.26 0.17
N ASN A 231 -17.74 -9.13 1.20
CA ASN A 231 -18.14 -7.84 1.77
C ASN A 231 -17.18 -7.30 2.85
N LYS A 232 -16.22 -8.09 3.34
CA LYS A 232 -15.28 -7.72 4.43
C LYS A 232 -15.98 -7.19 5.68
N GLY A 233 -17.22 -7.63 5.92
CA GLY A 233 -18.05 -7.23 7.06
C GLY A 233 -18.84 -5.93 6.86
N TYR A 234 -18.76 -5.28 5.69
CA TYR A 234 -19.57 -4.12 5.38
C TYR A 234 -21.04 -4.51 5.13
N GLY A 235 -21.96 -3.56 5.35
CA GLY A 235 -23.40 -3.76 5.23
C GLY A 235 -23.89 -3.80 3.77
N SER A 236 -23.42 -4.78 2.99
CA SER A 236 -23.99 -5.08 1.69
C SER A 236 -25.42 -5.63 1.85
N ALA A 237 -26.25 -5.53 0.79
CA ALA A 237 -27.61 -6.07 0.82
C ALA A 237 -27.61 -7.55 1.25
N LYS A 238 -26.72 -8.35 0.68
CA LYS A 238 -26.54 -9.78 0.97
C LYS A 238 -26.17 -10.03 2.45
N HIS A 239 -25.28 -9.19 3.03
CA HIS A 239 -24.91 -9.31 4.44
C HIS A 239 -26.09 -8.96 5.36
N ILE A 240 -26.85 -7.91 5.04
CA ILE A 240 -28.05 -7.51 5.80
C ILE A 240 -29.14 -8.58 5.71
N GLU A 241 -29.36 -9.19 4.55
CA GLU A 241 -30.29 -10.32 4.40
C GLU A 241 -29.86 -11.51 5.23
N ALA A 242 -28.57 -11.87 5.22
CA ALA A 242 -28.02 -12.93 6.05
C ALA A 242 -28.22 -12.67 7.56
N ILE A 243 -28.04 -11.41 8.01
CA ILE A 243 -28.33 -11.04 9.39
C ILE A 243 -29.80 -11.28 9.75
N LYS A 244 -30.74 -10.92 8.85
CA LYS A 244 -32.18 -11.13 9.08
C LYS A 244 -32.56 -12.60 9.11
N GLU A 245 -31.94 -13.42 8.29
CA GLU A 245 -32.24 -14.84 8.15
C GLU A 245 -31.57 -15.71 9.23
N TYR A 246 -30.28 -15.49 9.49
CA TYR A 246 -29.46 -16.34 10.37
C TYR A 246 -29.12 -15.71 11.72
N GLY A 247 -29.48 -14.43 11.95
CA GLY A 247 -29.17 -13.71 13.18
C GLY A 247 -27.75 -13.16 13.21
N LEU A 248 -27.25 -12.87 14.41
CA LEU A 248 -25.92 -12.32 14.64
C LEU A 248 -24.92 -13.39 15.03
N THR A 249 -23.71 -13.30 14.47
CA THR A 249 -22.56 -14.09 14.91
C THR A 249 -21.79 -13.34 16.02
N PRO A 250 -20.84 -13.99 16.74
CA PRO A 250 -20.00 -13.34 17.74
C PRO A 250 -19.13 -12.20 17.21
N ILE A 251 -18.91 -12.12 15.90
CA ILE A 251 -18.11 -11.06 15.29
C ILE A 251 -18.93 -9.87 14.79
N HIS A 252 -20.25 -9.87 14.94
CA HIS A 252 -21.07 -8.70 14.63
C HIS A 252 -20.98 -7.65 15.74
N ARG A 253 -21.02 -6.38 15.36
CA ARG A 253 -21.06 -5.23 16.26
C ARG A 253 -22.52 -4.90 16.56
N ARG A 254 -22.97 -5.28 17.74
CA ARG A 254 -24.38 -5.13 18.12
C ARG A 254 -24.86 -3.68 18.05
N SER A 255 -23.98 -2.74 18.41
CA SER A 255 -24.30 -1.31 18.34
C SER A 255 -24.50 -0.78 16.91
N PHE A 256 -23.93 -1.47 15.87
CA PHE A 256 -24.00 -1.05 14.48
C PHE A 256 -25.19 -1.67 13.73
N VAL A 257 -25.70 -2.80 14.20
CA VAL A 257 -26.75 -3.56 13.50
C VAL A 257 -28.17 -3.32 14.02
N LYS A 258 -28.36 -2.47 15.03
CA LYS A 258 -29.66 -2.22 15.67
C LYS A 258 -30.81 -1.87 14.72
N ASN A 259 -30.49 -1.26 13.57
CA ASN A 259 -31.47 -0.84 12.59
C ASN A 259 -31.84 -1.96 11.57
N PHE A 260 -31.20 -3.12 11.65
CA PHE A 260 -31.38 -4.22 10.70
C PHE A 260 -32.06 -5.45 11.31
N ILE A 261 -32.16 -5.50 12.66
CA ILE A 261 -32.75 -6.57 13.45
C ILE A 261 -33.97 -6.08 14.19
#